data_56bee859a5da33b1f10ca2bb2b5dc0c7
#
_entry.id   56bee859a5da33b1f10ca2bb2b5dc0c7
#
_cell.length_a   1.000
_cell.length_b   1.000
_cell.length_c   1.000
_cell.angle_alpha   90.00
_cell.angle_beta   90.00
_cell.angle_gamma   90.00
#
_symmetry.space_group_name_H-M   'P 1'
#
loop_
_entity.id
_entity.type
_entity.pdbx_description
1 polymer ?
#
loop_
_entity_poly.entity_id
_entity_poly.type
_entity_poly.pdbx_seq_one_letter_code
_entity_poly.pdbx_strand_id
1 'polypeptide(L)'
;WVKKMTHGMQARNAVFRMGPPKAQESILCEGYATGLSLEAAARQLRLHAAVVVCFSAGNIKPVADQIQGRKYVYADNDKSGAGERAAIDAGLPYCMSDTVGFDANDDHQKHGLMAVCKKLMDLRRRC
;
A
#
# COMPACT_ATOMS: atom_id res chain seq x y z
N TRP A 1 -1.44 0.15 -18.49
CA TRP A 1 -2.09 0.81 -17.35
C TRP A 1 -2.51 2.21 -17.70
N VAL A 2 -3.73 2.51 -17.39
CA VAL A 2 -4.24 3.85 -17.60
C VAL A 2 -4.58 4.44 -16.25
N LYS A 3 -3.93 5.53 -15.91
CA LYS A 3 -4.27 6.26 -14.71
C LYS A 3 -5.56 7.00 -14.95
N LYS A 4 -6.61 6.55 -14.31
CA LYS A 4 -7.91 7.20 -14.41
C LYS A 4 -8.27 7.84 -13.09
N MET A 5 -8.64 9.10 -13.16
CA MET A 5 -9.22 9.77 -12.02
C MET A 5 -10.74 9.79 -12.20
N THR A 6 -11.45 9.54 -11.13
CA THR A 6 -12.90 9.66 -11.14
C THR A 6 -13.24 11.12 -11.45
N HIS A 7 -14.19 11.31 -12.34
CA HIS A 7 -14.62 12.65 -12.70
C HIS A 7 -15.05 13.42 -11.45
N GLY A 8 -14.50 14.60 -11.27
CA GLY A 8 -14.75 15.43 -10.11
C GLY A 8 -13.85 15.16 -8.91
N MET A 9 -13.04 14.10 -8.95
CA MET A 9 -12.10 13.80 -7.88
C MET A 9 -10.92 14.74 -7.93
N GLN A 10 -10.54 15.30 -6.77
CA GLN A 10 -9.35 16.13 -6.69
C GLN A 10 -8.09 15.29 -6.75
N ALA A 11 -7.03 15.83 -7.38
CA ALA A 11 -5.79 15.10 -7.57
C ALA A 11 -5.21 14.56 -6.26
N ARG A 12 -5.25 15.33 -5.19
CA ARG A 12 -4.70 14.91 -3.88
C ARG A 12 -5.44 13.73 -3.28
N ASN A 13 -6.69 13.47 -3.71
CA ASN A 13 -7.48 12.34 -3.22
C ASN A 13 -7.65 11.27 -4.29
N ALA A 14 -7.04 11.46 -5.45
CA ALA A 14 -7.14 10.49 -6.53
C ALA A 14 -6.37 9.23 -6.15
N VAL A 15 -6.97 8.08 -6.42
CA VAL A 15 -6.37 6.79 -6.12
C VAL A 15 -6.53 5.85 -7.29
N PHE A 16 -5.67 4.84 -7.32
CA PHE A 16 -5.84 3.71 -8.21
C PHE A 16 -6.04 2.47 -7.35
N ARG A 17 -7.12 1.77 -7.58
CA ARG A 17 -7.49 0.62 -6.77
C ARG A 17 -7.40 -0.65 -7.59
N MET A 18 -6.80 -1.69 -7.02
CA MET A 18 -6.70 -3.02 -7.61
C MET A 18 -7.31 -4.05 -6.65
N GLY A 19 -7.81 -5.14 -7.21
CA GLY A 19 -8.34 -6.24 -6.42
C GLY A 19 -9.86 -6.27 -6.37
N PRO A 20 -10.44 -7.10 -5.50
CA PRO A 20 -11.89 -7.28 -5.44
C PRO A 20 -12.62 -5.98 -5.09
N PRO A 21 -13.77 -5.70 -5.74
CA PRO A 21 -14.48 -4.44 -5.48
C PRO A 21 -15.00 -4.29 -4.06
N LYS A 22 -15.32 -5.40 -3.40
CA LYS A 22 -15.82 -5.39 -2.01
C LYS A 22 -14.86 -6.12 -1.10
N ALA A 23 -13.59 -5.75 -1.17
CA ALA A 23 -12.57 -6.39 -0.35
C ALA A 23 -12.80 -6.08 1.12
N GLN A 24 -12.51 -7.08 1.97
CA GLN A 24 -12.67 -6.94 3.42
C GLN A 24 -11.55 -6.12 4.04
N GLU A 25 -10.42 -6.04 3.37
CA GLU A 25 -9.29 -5.26 3.85
C GLU A 25 -8.63 -4.53 2.70
N SER A 26 -7.88 -3.48 3.04
CA SER A 26 -7.20 -2.64 2.05
C SER A 26 -5.75 -2.44 2.45
N ILE A 27 -4.87 -2.56 1.46
CA ILE A 27 -3.44 -2.31 1.62
C ILE A 27 -3.14 -1.01 0.90
N LEU A 28 -2.74 0.01 1.65
CA LEU A 28 -2.44 1.31 1.07
C LEU A 28 -0.95 1.42 0.79
N CYS A 29 -0.61 2.08 -0.29
CA CYS A 29 0.78 2.35 -0.65
C CYS A 29 0.87 3.67 -1.40
N GLU A 30 2.11 4.16 -1.57
CA GLU A 30 2.34 5.43 -2.25
C GLU A 30 2.39 5.28 -3.76
N GLY A 31 3.24 4.39 -4.27
CA GLY A 31 3.55 4.31 -5.69
C GLY A 31 2.86 3.17 -6.42
N TYR A 32 2.71 3.35 -7.73
CA TYR A 32 2.05 2.35 -8.58
C TYR A 32 2.84 1.03 -8.66
N ALA A 33 4.17 1.13 -8.83
CA ALA A 33 5.01 -0.09 -8.91
C ALA A 33 4.94 -0.88 -7.60
N THR A 34 4.97 -0.18 -6.47
CA THR A 34 4.75 -0.81 -5.16
C THR A 34 3.40 -1.51 -5.13
N GLY A 35 2.36 -0.84 -5.63
CA GLY A 35 1.02 -1.41 -5.68
C GLY A 35 0.95 -2.68 -6.50
N LEU A 36 1.65 -2.76 -7.62
CA LEU A 36 1.68 -3.98 -8.43
C LEU A 36 2.31 -5.14 -7.68
N SER A 37 3.38 -4.89 -6.95
CA SER A 37 4.03 -5.93 -6.13
C SER A 37 3.11 -6.39 -4.99
N LEU A 38 2.39 -5.47 -4.38
CA LEU A 38 1.45 -5.80 -3.31
C LEU A 38 0.26 -6.61 -3.84
N GLU A 39 -0.22 -6.26 -5.03
CA GLU A 39 -1.31 -7.01 -5.65
C GLU A 39 -0.87 -8.44 -5.97
N ALA A 40 0.34 -8.59 -6.50
CA ALA A 40 0.89 -9.92 -6.77
C ALA A 40 1.04 -10.73 -5.48
N ALA A 41 1.51 -10.10 -4.40
CA ALA A 41 1.65 -10.77 -3.11
C ALA A 41 0.29 -11.16 -2.51
N ALA A 42 -0.70 -10.27 -2.59
CA ALA A 42 -2.03 -10.56 -2.09
C ALA A 42 -2.65 -11.74 -2.83
N ARG A 43 -2.47 -11.80 -4.14
CA ARG A 43 -2.95 -12.93 -4.94
C ARG A 43 -2.24 -14.22 -4.58
N GLN A 44 -0.92 -14.16 -4.39
CA GLN A 44 -0.13 -15.33 -3.98
C GLN A 44 -0.61 -15.88 -2.64
N LEU A 45 -0.95 -14.99 -1.71
CA LEU A 45 -1.43 -15.34 -0.38
C LEU A 45 -2.93 -15.62 -0.35
N ARG A 46 -3.63 -15.46 -1.47
CA ARG A 46 -5.08 -15.63 -1.60
C ARG A 46 -5.85 -14.75 -0.61
N LEU A 47 -5.40 -13.52 -0.47
CA LEU A 47 -6.07 -12.56 0.40
C LEU A 47 -7.23 -11.88 -0.34
N HIS A 48 -8.34 -11.69 0.36
CA HIS A 48 -9.44 -10.88 -0.15
C HIS A 48 -9.18 -9.41 0.23
N ALA A 49 -8.20 -8.84 -0.43
CA ALA A 49 -7.69 -7.51 -0.13
C ALA A 49 -7.60 -6.64 -1.37
N ALA A 50 -7.96 -5.39 -1.22
CA ALA A 50 -7.74 -4.39 -2.26
C ALA A 50 -6.39 -3.72 -2.02
N VAL A 51 -5.71 -3.34 -3.10
CA VAL A 51 -4.52 -2.51 -3.03
C VAL A 51 -4.90 -1.12 -3.50
N VAL A 52 -4.60 -0.12 -2.68
CA VAL A 52 -4.98 1.26 -2.94
C VAL A 52 -3.72 2.10 -3.09
N VAL A 53 -3.46 2.57 -4.31
CA VAL A 53 -2.31 3.40 -4.63
C VAL A 53 -2.71 4.86 -4.44
N CYS A 54 -2.04 5.55 -3.52
CA CYS A 54 -2.41 6.89 -3.12
C CYS A 54 -1.64 7.98 -3.88
N PHE A 55 -0.56 7.61 -4.56
CA PHE A 55 0.29 8.45 -5.41
C PHE A 55 1.16 9.46 -4.67
N SER A 56 0.93 9.68 -3.39
CA SER A 56 1.85 10.47 -2.56
C SER A 56 1.67 10.10 -1.10
N ALA A 57 2.70 10.31 -0.31
CA ALA A 57 2.64 10.07 1.14
C ALA A 57 1.55 10.92 1.79
N GLY A 58 1.40 12.17 1.33
CA GLY A 58 0.40 13.08 1.88
C GLY A 58 -1.04 12.67 1.64
N ASN A 59 -1.28 11.79 0.66
CA ASN A 59 -2.63 11.31 0.39
C ASN A 59 -3.04 10.11 1.23
N ILE A 60 -2.12 9.48 1.93
CA ILE A 60 -2.43 8.23 2.66
C ILE A 60 -3.52 8.47 3.72
N LYS A 61 -3.34 9.47 4.56
CA LYS A 61 -4.33 9.74 5.61
C LYS A 61 -5.71 10.12 5.05
N PRO A 62 -5.83 11.11 4.15
CA PRO A 62 -7.16 11.45 3.64
C PRO A 62 -7.83 10.30 2.88
N VAL A 63 -7.07 9.49 2.17
CA VAL A 63 -7.63 8.32 1.49
C VAL A 63 -8.06 7.27 2.51
N ALA A 64 -7.23 6.99 3.51
CA ALA A 64 -7.55 6.03 4.55
C ALA A 64 -8.83 6.41 5.30
N ASP A 65 -9.04 7.70 5.55
CA ASP A 65 -10.22 8.18 6.26
C ASP A 65 -11.52 7.90 5.50
N GLN A 66 -11.44 7.66 4.19
CA GLN A 66 -12.61 7.39 3.35
C GLN A 66 -12.85 5.90 3.12
N ILE A 67 -11.94 5.05 3.57
CA ILE A 67 -12.03 3.60 3.33
C ILE A 67 -12.63 2.94 4.57
N GLN A 68 -13.60 2.07 4.36
CA GLN A 68 -14.20 1.27 5.42
C GLN A 68 -13.43 -0.03 5.60
N GLY A 69 -13.54 -0.60 6.79
CA GLY A 69 -12.99 -1.91 7.08
C GLY A 69 -11.53 -1.87 7.50
N ARG A 70 -10.93 -3.04 7.50
CA ARG A 70 -9.54 -3.22 7.93
C ARG A 70 -8.59 -2.63 6.90
N LYS A 71 -7.61 -1.88 7.36
CA LYS A 71 -6.67 -1.23 6.46
C LYS A 71 -5.30 -1.09 7.12
N TYR A 72 -4.26 -1.16 6.28
CA TYR A 72 -2.88 -1.01 6.74
C TYR A 72 -2.02 -0.54 5.56
N VAL A 73 -0.79 -0.15 5.85
CA VAL A 73 0.09 0.52 4.90
C VAL A 73 1.36 -0.29 4.68
N TYR A 74 1.74 -0.45 3.42
CA TYR A 74 3.10 -0.86 3.08
C TYR A 74 3.84 0.42 2.70
N ALA A 75 4.61 0.96 3.64
CA ALA A 75 5.25 2.25 3.47
C ALA A 75 6.58 2.11 2.73
N ASP A 76 6.95 3.15 1.97
CA ASP A 76 8.28 3.24 1.40
C ASP A 76 9.29 3.55 2.51
N ASN A 77 10.44 2.87 2.49
CA ASN A 77 11.51 3.13 3.44
C ASN A 77 12.48 4.16 2.86
N ASP A 78 12.02 5.39 2.70
CA ASP A 78 12.86 6.45 2.17
C ASP A 78 13.71 7.12 3.27
N LYS A 79 14.82 7.73 2.85
CA LYS A 79 15.75 8.35 3.80
C LYS A 79 15.10 9.48 4.59
N SER A 80 14.14 10.16 4.02
CA SER A 80 13.44 11.26 4.69
C SER A 80 12.50 10.79 5.79
N GLY A 81 12.08 9.52 5.75
CA GLY A 81 11.10 8.99 6.68
C GLY A 81 9.67 9.42 6.36
N ALA A 82 9.44 10.03 5.20
CA ALA A 82 8.12 10.55 4.87
C ALA A 82 7.07 9.45 4.76
N GLY A 83 7.44 8.30 4.19
CA GLY A 83 6.50 7.17 4.06
C GLY A 83 6.07 6.63 5.41
N GLU A 84 7.03 6.44 6.30
CA GLU A 84 6.73 5.96 7.65
C GLU A 84 5.89 6.96 8.42
N ARG A 85 6.24 8.25 8.36
CA ARG A 85 5.45 9.29 9.04
C ARG A 85 4.03 9.35 8.54
N ALA A 86 3.82 9.14 7.23
CA ALA A 86 2.48 9.16 6.66
C ALA A 86 1.61 8.04 7.24
N ALA A 87 2.18 6.84 7.41
CA ALA A 87 1.46 5.72 8.01
C ALA A 87 1.13 6.00 9.48
N ILE A 88 2.09 6.55 10.22
CA ILE A 88 1.91 6.91 11.63
C ILE A 88 0.82 7.98 11.76
N ASP A 89 0.87 9.01 10.90
CA ASP A 89 -0.12 10.09 10.92
C ASP A 89 -1.52 9.59 10.60
N ALA A 90 -1.62 8.59 9.74
CA ALA A 90 -2.91 7.97 9.43
C ALA A 90 -3.43 7.09 10.56
N GLY A 91 -2.59 6.77 11.55
CA GLY A 91 -2.98 5.91 12.66
C GLY A 91 -3.14 4.46 12.26
N LEU A 92 -2.45 4.01 11.23
CA LEU A 92 -2.61 2.66 10.69
C LEU A 92 -1.41 1.79 11.00
N PRO A 93 -1.65 0.47 11.17
CA PRO A 93 -0.55 -0.49 11.19
C PRO A 93 0.21 -0.40 9.87
N TYR A 94 1.51 -0.58 9.91
CA TYR A 94 2.32 -0.51 8.70
C TYR A 94 3.52 -1.43 8.76
N CYS A 95 4.06 -1.75 7.59
CA CYS A 95 5.36 -2.37 7.44
C CYS A 95 6.11 -1.62 6.33
N MET A 96 7.38 -1.90 6.21
CA MET A 96 8.21 -1.35 5.13
C MET A 96 9.42 -2.24 4.93
N SER A 97 10.11 -2.04 3.80
CA SER A 97 11.35 -2.77 3.52
C SER A 97 12.38 -2.55 4.65
N ASP A 98 13.18 -3.57 4.91
CA ASP A 98 14.31 -3.45 5.85
C ASP A 98 15.44 -2.61 5.27
N THR A 99 15.44 -2.37 3.97
CA THR A 99 16.51 -1.65 3.28
C THR A 99 16.10 -0.20 3.04
N VAL A 100 16.89 0.74 3.54
CA VAL A 100 16.64 2.16 3.30
C VAL A 100 16.71 2.46 1.80
N GLY A 101 15.74 3.19 1.30
CA GLY A 101 15.61 3.52 -0.10
C GLY A 101 14.75 2.56 -0.90
N PHE A 102 14.27 1.47 -0.27
CA PHE A 102 13.46 0.45 -0.94
C PHE A 102 11.97 0.63 -0.68
N ASP A 103 11.19 0.33 -1.71
CA ASP A 103 9.75 0.10 -1.58
C ASP A 103 9.46 -1.40 -1.80
N ALA A 104 8.19 -1.79 -1.85
CA ALA A 104 7.83 -3.20 -2.03
C ALA A 104 8.28 -3.73 -3.40
N ASN A 105 8.27 -2.88 -4.43
CA ASN A 105 8.73 -3.31 -5.75
C ASN A 105 10.22 -3.63 -5.74
N ASP A 106 11.02 -2.83 -5.03
CA ASP A 106 12.46 -3.09 -4.88
C ASP A 106 12.70 -4.40 -4.14
N ASP A 107 11.97 -4.64 -3.06
CA ASP A 107 12.06 -5.92 -2.34
C ASP A 107 11.68 -7.09 -3.24
N HIS A 108 10.62 -6.93 -4.03
CA HIS A 108 10.16 -7.95 -4.96
C HIS A 108 11.26 -8.29 -5.98
N GLN A 109 11.86 -7.27 -6.58
CA GLN A 109 12.90 -7.46 -7.60
C GLN A 109 14.19 -8.02 -7.01
N LYS A 110 14.59 -7.55 -5.83
CA LYS A 110 15.87 -7.92 -5.22
C LYS A 110 15.78 -9.25 -4.47
N HIS A 111 14.70 -9.49 -3.74
CA HIS A 111 14.59 -10.62 -2.82
C HIS A 111 13.48 -11.60 -3.18
N GLY A 112 12.69 -11.32 -4.23
CA GLY A 112 11.60 -12.17 -4.67
C GLY A 112 10.27 -11.81 -4.02
N LEU A 113 9.19 -12.31 -4.63
CA LEU A 113 7.83 -11.99 -4.16
C LEU A 113 7.58 -12.46 -2.73
N MET A 114 8.19 -13.58 -2.33
CA MET A 114 7.98 -14.12 -0.98
C MET A 114 8.46 -13.17 0.11
N ALA A 115 9.45 -12.31 -0.17
CA ALA A 115 9.87 -11.30 0.80
C ALA A 115 8.73 -10.31 1.09
N VAL A 116 8.01 -9.90 0.06
CA VAL A 116 6.84 -9.02 0.20
C VAL A 116 5.71 -9.76 0.91
N CYS A 117 5.47 -11.01 0.54
CA CYS A 117 4.46 -11.86 1.19
C CYS A 117 4.72 -11.98 2.69
N LYS A 118 5.96 -12.21 3.07
CA LYS A 118 6.32 -12.36 4.48
C LYS A 118 6.04 -11.07 5.26
N LYS A 119 6.40 -9.91 4.69
CA LYS A 119 6.11 -8.62 5.32
C LYS A 119 4.62 -8.43 5.53
N LEU A 120 3.81 -8.75 4.52
CA LEU A 120 2.36 -8.64 4.63
C LEU A 120 1.79 -9.58 5.69
N MET A 121 2.25 -10.83 5.72
CA MET A 121 1.77 -11.79 6.70
C MET A 121 2.11 -11.36 8.13
N ASP A 122 3.34 -10.89 8.34
CA ASP A 122 3.76 -10.42 9.65
C ASP A 122 2.94 -9.20 10.09
N LEU A 123 2.66 -8.29 9.15
CA LEU A 123 1.85 -7.12 9.43
C LEU A 123 0.42 -7.53 9.81
N ARG A 124 -0.18 -8.43 9.06
CA ARG A 124 -1.55 -8.86 9.31
C ARG A 124 -1.71 -9.53 10.68
N ARG A 125 -0.69 -10.22 11.15
CA ARG A 125 -0.74 -10.82 12.50
C ARG A 125 -0.77 -9.78 13.61
N ARG A 126 -0.24 -8.59 13.35
CA ARG A 126 -0.21 -7.50 14.34
C ARG A 126 -1.48 -6.63 14.31
N CYS A 127 -2.33 -6.85 13.35
CA CYS A 127 -3.55 -6.07 13.19
C CYS A 127 -4.71 -6.60 13.98
#